data_069cf57b47b2026f4b75e640097c852f
#
_entry.id   069cf57b47b2026f4b75e640097c852f
#
_cell.length_a   1.000
_cell.length_b   1.000
_cell.length_c   1.000
_cell.angle_alpha   90.00
_cell.angle_beta   90.00
_cell.angle_gamma   90.00
#
_symmetry.space_group_name_H-M   'P 1'
#
loop_
_entity.id
_entity.type
_entity.pdbx_description
1 polymer ?
#
loop_
_entity_poly.entity_id
_entity_poly.type
_entity_poly.pdbx_seq_one_letter_code
_entity_poly.pdbx_strand_id
1 'polypeptide(L)'
;MFKPESLIEARSTLLSIIVFSLIGVLSIPVILPHVFHQYTLFHVLLHISGIGFAVFLTIVAAVAYSRVRTRRLLFTMIAFAGFAVSESFSLIDAAWQYQFYWWQFSPAEVGHLLMMFTLLMFALSVFRRD
;
A
#
# COMPACT_ATOMS: atom_id res chain seq x y z
N MET A 1 -2.39 33.99 17.45
CA MET A 1 -1.43 33.03 18.00
C MET A 1 -1.87 31.63 17.51
N PHE A 2 -1.23 31.08 16.49
CA PHE A 2 -1.56 29.77 15.96
C PHE A 2 -1.13 28.71 16.97
N LYS A 3 -2.08 27.91 17.50
CA LYS A 3 -1.76 26.77 18.36
C LYS A 3 -1.19 25.65 17.47
N PRO A 4 0.02 25.15 17.73
CA PRO A 4 0.62 24.08 16.94
C PRO A 4 -0.21 22.77 16.98
N GLU A 5 -0.97 22.55 18.02
CA GLU A 5 -1.89 21.41 18.18
C GLU A 5 -2.98 21.37 17.10
N SER A 6 -3.53 22.52 16.69
CA SER A 6 -4.56 22.59 15.65
C SER A 6 -4.05 22.20 14.26
N LEU A 7 -2.76 22.43 13.98
CA LEU A 7 -2.15 22.04 12.72
C LEU A 7 -1.85 20.53 12.63
N ILE A 8 -1.52 19.93 13.77
CA ILE A 8 -1.30 18.46 13.85
C ILE A 8 -2.63 17.74 13.70
N GLU A 9 -3.66 18.22 14.38
CA GLU A 9 -5.02 17.66 14.31
C GLU A 9 -5.61 17.79 12.90
N ALA A 10 -5.48 18.96 12.27
CA ALA A 10 -5.91 19.17 10.90
C ALA A 10 -5.18 18.27 9.90
N ARG A 11 -3.88 18.01 10.10
CA ARG A 11 -3.11 17.11 9.24
C ARG A 11 -3.51 15.65 9.40
N SER A 12 -3.75 15.18 10.62
CA SER A 12 -4.20 13.82 10.87
C SER A 12 -5.59 13.57 10.29
N THR A 13 -6.50 14.53 10.44
CA THR A 13 -7.84 14.48 9.84
C THR A 13 -7.77 14.44 8.31
N LEU A 14 -6.95 15.29 7.70
CA LEU A 14 -6.78 15.35 6.25
C LEU A 14 -6.18 14.05 5.70
N LEU A 15 -5.19 13.49 6.38
CA LEU A 15 -4.61 12.18 6.02
C LEU A 15 -5.64 11.06 6.14
N SER A 16 -6.44 11.05 7.21
CA SER A 16 -7.51 10.07 7.38
C SER A 16 -8.55 10.17 6.26
N ILE A 17 -8.97 11.37 5.90
CA ILE A 17 -9.90 11.61 4.78
C ILE A 17 -9.29 11.08 3.47
N ILE A 18 -8.04 11.36 3.18
CA ILE A 18 -7.36 10.89 1.96
C ILE A 18 -7.32 9.36 1.93
N VAL A 19 -6.92 8.71 3.02
CA VAL A 19 -6.84 7.25 3.11
C VAL A 19 -8.22 6.61 2.93
N PHE A 20 -9.23 7.09 3.65
CA PHE A 20 -10.59 6.56 3.52
C PHE A 20 -11.20 6.83 2.14
N SER A 21 -10.94 8.00 1.55
CA SER A 21 -11.38 8.29 0.18
C SER A 21 -10.70 7.38 -0.84
N LEU A 22 -9.40 7.13 -0.69
CA LEU A 22 -8.64 6.23 -1.57
C LEU A 22 -9.19 4.80 -1.48
N ILE A 23 -9.40 4.29 -0.26
CA ILE A 23 -10.00 2.98 -0.03
C ILE A 23 -11.40 2.93 -0.64
N GLY A 24 -12.23 3.95 -0.44
CA GLY A 24 -13.57 4.04 -1.00
C GLY A 24 -13.59 4.01 -2.52
N VAL A 25 -12.78 4.84 -3.16
CA VAL A 25 -12.70 4.92 -4.64
C VAL A 25 -12.21 3.62 -5.25
N LEU A 26 -11.17 2.99 -4.65
CA LEU A 26 -10.67 1.69 -5.13
C LEU A 26 -11.67 0.56 -4.89
N SER A 27 -12.52 0.67 -3.88
CA SER A 27 -13.52 -0.34 -3.53
C SER A 27 -14.69 -0.40 -4.52
N ILE A 28 -15.12 0.73 -5.06
CA ILE A 28 -16.31 0.83 -5.94
C ILE A 28 -16.22 -0.11 -7.16
N PRO A 29 -15.20 -0.03 -8.02
CA PRO A 29 -15.13 -0.86 -9.24
C PRO A 29 -14.88 -2.34 -8.94
N VAL A 30 -14.42 -2.66 -7.74
CA VAL A 30 -14.07 -4.04 -7.36
C VAL A 30 -15.21 -4.73 -6.62
N ILE A 31 -15.95 -4.01 -5.77
CA ILE A 31 -17.07 -4.55 -5.00
C ILE A 31 -18.29 -4.76 -5.89
N LEU A 32 -18.56 -3.86 -6.82
CA LEU A 32 -19.78 -3.89 -7.64
C LEU A 32 -19.96 -5.22 -8.41
N PRO A 33 -18.93 -5.79 -9.07
CA PRO A 33 -19.07 -7.07 -9.76
C PRO A 33 -19.16 -8.28 -8.82
N HIS A 34 -18.70 -8.16 -7.57
CA HIS A 34 -18.50 -9.28 -6.65
C HIS A 34 -19.52 -9.34 -5.50
N VAL A 35 -20.47 -8.40 -5.45
CA VAL A 35 -21.52 -8.37 -4.41
C VAL A 35 -22.32 -9.68 -4.30
N PHE A 36 -22.36 -10.48 -5.36
CA PHE A 36 -23.08 -11.74 -5.41
C PHE A 36 -22.25 -12.99 -5.07
N HIS A 37 -20.92 -12.83 -4.80
CA HIS A 37 -20.03 -13.94 -4.45
C HIS A 37 -19.40 -13.70 -3.07
N GLN A 38 -20.07 -14.15 -2.03
CA GLN A 38 -19.79 -13.84 -0.62
C GLN A 38 -18.35 -14.08 -0.15
N TYR A 39 -17.63 -15.07 -0.68
CA TYR A 39 -16.27 -15.40 -0.25
C TYR A 39 -15.19 -14.45 -0.83
N THR A 40 -15.45 -13.87 -1.97
CA THR A 40 -14.47 -13.01 -2.67
C THR A 40 -14.44 -11.61 -2.10
N LEU A 41 -15.56 -11.11 -1.54
CA LEU A 41 -15.68 -9.76 -1.04
C LEU A 41 -14.69 -9.46 0.09
N PHE A 42 -14.62 -10.33 1.09
CA PHE A 42 -13.72 -10.13 2.24
C PHE A 42 -12.24 -10.13 1.82
N HIS A 43 -11.87 -11.04 0.93
CA HIS A 43 -10.52 -11.14 0.40
C HIS A 43 -10.11 -9.89 -0.37
N VAL A 44 -10.99 -9.39 -1.24
CA VAL A 44 -10.79 -8.15 -1.97
C VAL A 44 -10.66 -6.93 -1.04
N LEU A 45 -11.49 -6.85 0.00
CA LEU A 45 -11.41 -5.77 0.99
C LEU A 45 -10.08 -5.77 1.75
N LEU A 46 -9.52 -6.95 2.03
CA LEU A 46 -8.20 -7.05 2.66
C LEU A 46 -7.10 -6.44 1.78
N HIS A 47 -7.08 -6.75 0.48
CA HIS A 47 -6.09 -6.18 -0.44
C HIS A 47 -6.27 -4.66 -0.63
N ILE A 48 -7.52 -4.18 -0.73
CA ILE A 48 -7.79 -2.75 -0.81
C ILE A 48 -7.29 -2.03 0.45
N SER A 49 -7.56 -2.59 1.62
CA SER A 49 -7.08 -2.04 2.88
C SER A 49 -5.55 -2.06 2.96
N GLY A 50 -4.92 -3.15 2.51
CA GLY A 50 -3.47 -3.30 2.41
C GLY A 50 -2.83 -2.22 1.53
N ILE A 51 -3.40 -1.98 0.33
CA ILE A 51 -2.95 -0.90 -0.56
C ILE A 51 -3.08 0.46 0.14
N GLY A 52 -4.24 0.73 0.75
CA GLY A 52 -4.49 2.00 1.45
C GLY A 52 -3.45 2.27 2.54
N PHE A 53 -3.18 1.28 3.40
CA PHE A 53 -2.16 1.39 4.44
C PHE A 53 -0.75 1.53 3.87
N ALA A 54 -0.40 0.77 2.84
CA ALA A 54 0.91 0.82 2.21
C ALA A 54 1.18 2.19 1.56
N VAL A 55 0.21 2.75 0.85
CA VAL A 55 0.30 4.10 0.27
C VAL A 55 0.43 5.16 1.36
N PHE A 56 -0.38 5.07 2.42
CA PHE A 56 -0.27 5.98 3.56
C PHE A 56 1.14 5.94 4.18
N LEU A 57 1.66 4.75 4.48
CA LEU A 57 2.99 4.59 5.06
C LEU A 57 4.10 5.04 4.11
N THR A 58 3.93 4.85 2.79
CA THR A 58 4.85 5.37 1.77
C THR A 58 4.91 6.89 1.82
N ILE A 59 3.76 7.56 1.90
CA ILE A 59 3.69 9.02 2.01
C ILE A 59 4.37 9.51 3.30
N VAL A 60 4.08 8.87 4.43
CA VAL A 60 4.70 9.21 5.72
C VAL A 60 6.22 9.05 5.66
N ALA A 61 6.71 7.93 5.10
CA ALA A 61 8.13 7.68 4.94
C ALA A 61 8.79 8.66 3.96
N ALA A 62 8.10 9.03 2.86
CA ALA A 62 8.57 10.04 1.91
C ALA A 62 8.71 11.42 2.55
N VAL A 63 7.71 11.83 3.34
CA VAL A 63 7.77 13.10 4.09
C VAL A 63 8.90 13.08 5.11
N ALA A 64 9.09 11.98 5.84
CA ALA A 64 10.19 11.84 6.78
C ALA A 64 11.55 11.87 6.04
N TYR A 65 11.67 11.15 4.94
CA TYR A 65 12.88 11.15 4.11
C TYR A 65 13.21 12.54 3.55
N SER A 66 12.21 13.30 3.10
CA SER A 66 12.43 14.66 2.59
C SER A 66 13.04 15.60 3.63
N ARG A 67 12.80 15.34 4.91
CA ARG A 67 13.30 16.15 6.04
C ARG A 67 14.68 15.71 6.52
N VAL A 68 14.88 14.40 6.67
CA VAL A 68 16.07 13.87 7.35
C VAL A 68 17.08 13.28 6.37
N ARG A 69 16.66 12.85 5.17
CA ARG A 69 17.50 12.34 4.09
C ARG A 69 18.41 11.16 4.46
N THR A 70 17.99 10.30 5.39
CA THR A 70 18.73 9.09 5.74
C THR A 70 18.44 7.96 4.77
N ARG A 71 19.44 7.10 4.52
CA ARG A 71 19.28 5.93 3.65
C ARG A 71 18.27 4.93 4.23
N ARG A 72 18.18 4.83 5.55
CA ARG A 72 17.19 4.00 6.24
C ARG A 72 15.76 4.38 5.85
N LEU A 73 15.43 5.66 5.89
CA LEU A 73 14.11 6.16 5.50
C LEU A 73 13.85 5.96 4.01
N LEU A 74 14.87 6.08 3.15
CA LEU A 74 14.75 5.77 1.73
C LEU A 74 14.36 4.30 1.50
N PHE A 75 15.06 3.35 2.14
CA PHE A 75 14.73 1.93 2.04
C PHE A 75 13.35 1.61 2.61
N THR A 76 12.96 2.25 3.71
CA THR A 76 11.61 2.11 4.28
C THR A 76 10.54 2.60 3.32
N MET A 77 10.74 3.75 2.68
CA MET A 77 9.83 4.29 1.66
C MET A 77 9.70 3.34 0.46
N ILE A 78 10.83 2.84 -0.05
CA ILE A 78 10.84 1.87 -1.18
C ILE A 78 10.13 0.58 -0.78
N ALA A 79 10.31 0.10 0.46
CA ALA A 79 9.64 -1.08 0.96
C ALA A 79 8.12 -0.91 0.98
N PHE A 80 7.61 0.18 1.53
CA PHE A 80 6.16 0.42 1.54
C PHE A 80 5.58 0.62 0.14
N ALA A 81 6.30 1.30 -0.75
CA ALA A 81 5.90 1.42 -2.15
C ALA A 81 5.86 0.04 -2.85
N GLY A 82 6.86 -0.79 -2.63
CA GLY A 82 6.90 -2.18 -3.13
C GLY A 82 5.74 -3.02 -2.59
N PHE A 83 5.39 -2.83 -1.32
CA PHE A 83 4.24 -3.51 -0.72
C PHE A 83 2.91 -3.06 -1.36
N ALA A 84 2.73 -1.75 -1.61
CA ALA A 84 1.54 -1.24 -2.30
C ALA A 84 1.40 -1.85 -3.70
N VAL A 85 2.50 -1.97 -4.45
CA VAL A 85 2.50 -2.61 -5.78
C VAL A 85 2.19 -4.10 -5.66
N SER A 86 2.78 -4.82 -4.71
CA SER A 86 2.49 -6.24 -4.45
C SER A 86 1.01 -6.48 -4.17
N GLU A 87 0.40 -5.69 -3.27
CA GLU A 87 -1.02 -5.77 -2.95
C GLU A 87 -1.91 -5.45 -4.15
N SER A 88 -1.47 -4.56 -5.05
CA SER A 88 -2.20 -4.25 -6.27
C SER A 88 -2.22 -5.45 -7.24
N PHE A 89 -1.13 -6.20 -7.39
CA PHE A 89 -1.12 -7.43 -8.17
C PHE A 89 -2.01 -8.51 -7.56
N SER A 90 -1.98 -8.67 -6.24
CA SER A 90 -2.85 -9.61 -5.53
C SER A 90 -4.32 -9.23 -5.65
N LEU A 91 -4.63 -7.93 -5.63
CA LEU A 91 -5.99 -7.43 -5.86
C LEU A 91 -6.48 -7.73 -7.28
N ILE A 92 -5.63 -7.55 -8.29
CA ILE A 92 -5.96 -7.87 -9.69
C ILE A 92 -6.30 -9.36 -9.82
N ASP A 93 -5.47 -10.22 -9.24
CA ASP A 93 -5.69 -11.68 -9.25
C ASP A 93 -7.01 -12.05 -8.55
N ALA A 94 -7.25 -11.49 -7.37
CA ALA A 94 -8.47 -11.74 -6.58
C ALA A 94 -9.75 -11.19 -7.24
N ALA A 95 -9.67 -10.02 -7.89
CA ALA A 95 -10.83 -9.32 -8.42
C ALA A 95 -11.27 -9.83 -9.80
N TRP A 96 -10.34 -10.13 -10.66
CA TRP A 96 -10.69 -10.44 -12.05
C TRP A 96 -10.55 -11.91 -12.41
N GLN A 97 -9.94 -12.75 -11.58
CA GLN A 97 -9.71 -14.17 -11.86
C GLN A 97 -9.19 -14.44 -13.29
N TYR A 98 -8.60 -13.41 -13.88
CA TYR A 98 -8.00 -13.51 -15.20
C TYR A 98 -6.72 -14.31 -15.09
N GLN A 99 -6.60 -15.35 -15.89
CA GLN A 99 -5.33 -16.00 -16.16
C GLN A 99 -4.46 -15.06 -17.02
N PHE A 100 -4.10 -13.94 -16.43
CA PHE A 100 -3.16 -13.00 -17.04
C PHE A 100 -1.76 -13.46 -16.67
N TYR A 101 -1.10 -14.10 -17.62
CA TYR A 101 0.31 -14.48 -17.46
C TYR A 101 1.17 -13.37 -18.05
N TRP A 102 1.93 -12.70 -17.22
CA TRP A 102 3.00 -11.86 -17.71
C TRP A 102 4.23 -12.74 -17.95
N TRP A 103 4.46 -13.09 -19.22
CA TRP A 103 5.44 -14.05 -19.71
C TRP A 103 5.09 -15.50 -19.27
N GLN A 104 5.49 -15.92 -18.09
CA GLN A 104 5.19 -17.23 -17.50
C GLN A 104 4.70 -17.13 -16.05
N PHE A 105 4.61 -15.92 -15.50
CA PHE A 105 4.23 -15.66 -14.12
C PHE A 105 2.78 -15.22 -14.01
N SER A 106 2.06 -15.82 -13.06
CA SER A 106 0.74 -15.33 -12.65
C SER A 106 0.86 -14.02 -11.86
N PRO A 107 -0.20 -13.19 -11.78
CA PRO A 107 -0.19 -11.99 -10.93
C PRO A 107 0.15 -12.30 -9.47
N ALA A 108 -0.32 -13.44 -8.94
CA ALA A 108 0.01 -13.88 -7.59
C ALA A 108 1.50 -14.14 -7.40
N GLU A 109 2.17 -14.80 -8.37
CA GLU A 109 3.62 -15.05 -8.30
C GLU A 109 4.42 -13.75 -8.36
N VAL A 110 4.01 -12.80 -9.21
CA VAL A 110 4.60 -11.46 -9.26
C VAL A 110 4.41 -10.74 -7.91
N GLY A 111 3.23 -10.83 -7.31
CA GLY A 111 2.95 -10.31 -5.98
C GLY A 111 3.90 -10.89 -4.92
N HIS A 112 4.12 -12.20 -4.91
CA HIS A 112 5.06 -12.86 -3.98
C HIS A 112 6.51 -12.41 -4.18
N LEU A 113 6.98 -12.28 -5.42
CA LEU A 113 8.32 -11.77 -5.72
C LEU A 113 8.51 -10.33 -5.21
N LEU A 114 7.51 -9.48 -5.41
CA LEU A 114 7.50 -8.12 -4.88
C LEU A 114 7.47 -8.08 -3.34
N MET A 115 6.74 -9.01 -2.72
CA MET A 115 6.74 -9.16 -1.26
C MET A 115 8.13 -9.53 -0.73
N MET A 116 8.82 -10.46 -1.38
CA MET A 116 10.21 -10.81 -1.03
C MET A 116 11.14 -9.61 -1.18
N PHE A 117 11.01 -8.85 -2.26
CA PHE A 117 11.76 -7.60 -2.46
C PHE A 117 11.48 -6.59 -1.35
N THR A 118 10.21 -6.43 -0.97
CA THR A 118 9.78 -5.56 0.14
C THR A 118 10.46 -5.95 1.45
N LEU A 119 10.47 -7.24 1.79
CA LEU A 119 11.14 -7.75 2.99
C LEU A 119 12.64 -7.48 2.96
N LEU A 120 13.28 -7.64 1.80
CA LEU A 120 14.68 -7.28 1.63
C LEU A 120 14.94 -5.80 1.89
N MET A 121 14.10 -4.91 1.35
CA MET A 121 14.23 -3.46 1.59
C MET A 121 14.03 -3.11 3.06
N PHE A 122 13.09 -3.75 3.76
CA PHE A 122 12.95 -3.60 5.21
C PHE A 122 14.18 -4.08 5.97
N ALA A 123 14.71 -5.24 5.63
CA ALA A 123 15.93 -5.75 6.24
C ALA A 123 17.10 -4.76 6.06
N LEU A 124 17.30 -4.24 4.86
CA LEU A 124 18.30 -3.22 4.59
C LEU A 124 18.06 -1.94 5.40
N SER A 125 16.81 -1.53 5.58
CA SER A 125 16.45 -0.38 6.42
C SER A 125 16.85 -0.59 7.88
N VAL A 126 16.66 -1.80 8.43
CA VAL A 126 16.95 -2.09 9.85
C VAL A 126 18.44 -2.28 10.10
N PHE A 127 19.13 -3.04 9.24
CA PHE A 127 20.52 -3.44 9.49
C PHE A 127 21.54 -2.44 9.00
N ARG A 128 21.17 -1.49 8.15
CA ARG A 128 22.10 -0.48 7.67
C ARG A 128 22.29 0.61 8.71
N ARG A 129 23.55 0.87 9.05
CA ARG A 129 23.94 2.06 9.83
C ARG A 129 24.14 3.23 8.87
N ASP A 130 23.49 4.34 9.15
CA ASP A 130 23.71 5.62 8.45
C ASP A 130 24.99 6.29 8.95
#